data_d77c8244ec9d27e532ea507cd3e175d7
#
_entry.id   d77c8244ec9d27e532ea507cd3e175d7
#
_cell.length_a   1.000
_cell.length_b   1.000
_cell.length_c   1.000
_cell.angle_alpha   90.00
_cell.angle_beta   90.00
_cell.angle_gamma   90.00
#
_symmetry.space_group_name_H-M   'P 1'
#
loop_
_entity.id
_entity.type
_entity.pdbx_description
1 polymer ?
#
loop_
_entity_poly.entity_id
_entity_poly.type
_entity_poly.pdbx_seq_one_letter_code
_entity_poly.pdbx_strand_id
1 'polypeptide(L)'
;DKTIIADLPEKLESDEYVTLSKQQVVLYRKLIADMEEKIKESEGMERRGIVLSTITKLKQICNHPDQYLREESYRIKDSGKLEMLKEICETIYEKRERVLVFTQYKEIIPYLHATLAKIFHQEGYVLHGGTPVKKRSEIVAAFQQEAYVSYIVLSLKAAGTGLNLTAANHVIHFDRWWNPAVENQATDRAFRIGQKKNVIV
;
A
#
# COMPACT_ATOMS: atom_id res chain seq x y z
N ASP A 1 6.59 13.44 27.12
CA ASP A 1 6.80 12.92 28.47
C ASP A 1 7.46 11.54 28.40
N LYS A 2 8.64 11.38 29.03
CA LYS A 2 9.48 10.16 28.90
C LYS A 2 8.77 8.88 29.33
N THR A 3 7.78 8.97 30.21
CA THR A 3 6.98 7.84 30.68
C THR A 3 6.03 7.28 29.64
N ILE A 4 5.44 8.13 28.81
CA ILE A 4 4.53 7.73 27.72
C ILE A 4 5.31 7.07 26.58
N ILE A 5 6.52 7.58 26.29
CA ILE A 5 7.40 7.04 25.23
C ILE A 5 7.95 5.67 25.63
N ALA A 6 8.18 5.43 26.95
CA ALA A 6 8.68 4.15 27.45
C ALA A 6 7.65 3.01 27.34
N ASP A 7 6.36 3.33 27.21
CA ASP A 7 5.28 2.34 27.09
C ASP A 7 4.97 1.95 25.64
N LEU A 8 5.58 2.62 24.64
CA LEU A 8 5.43 2.25 23.24
C LEU A 8 6.40 1.12 22.88
N PRO A 9 5.92 0.08 22.18
CA PRO A 9 6.81 -0.95 21.62
C PRO A 9 7.69 -0.36 20.51
N GLU A 10 8.54 -1.18 19.95
CA GLU A 10 9.44 -0.77 18.87
C GLU A 10 8.73 -0.68 17.51
N LYS A 11 9.22 0.21 16.68
CA LYS A 11 8.87 0.27 15.26
C LYS A 11 10.07 -0.20 14.44
N LEU A 12 9.89 -1.28 13.69
CA LEU A 12 10.91 -1.89 12.85
C LEU A 12 10.56 -1.63 11.38
N GLU A 13 11.35 -0.82 10.71
CA GLU A 13 11.14 -0.48 9.31
C GLU A 13 12.14 -1.19 8.40
N SER A 14 11.69 -1.69 7.27
CA SER A 14 12.55 -2.23 6.24
C SER A 14 12.04 -1.88 4.84
N ASP A 15 12.98 -1.68 3.92
CA ASP A 15 12.67 -1.53 2.50
C ASP A 15 12.86 -2.89 1.83
N GLU A 16 11.80 -3.41 1.23
CA GLU A 16 11.85 -4.64 0.47
C GLU A 16 11.96 -4.33 -1.02
N TYR A 17 12.93 -4.94 -1.67
CA TYR A 17 13.17 -4.76 -3.10
C TYR A 17 12.66 -5.98 -3.86
N VAL A 18 11.89 -5.73 -4.92
CA VAL A 18 11.30 -6.79 -5.73
C VAL A 18 11.91 -6.78 -7.14
N THR A 19 11.95 -7.95 -7.76
CA THR A 19 12.31 -8.08 -9.17
C THR A 19 11.07 -7.90 -10.03
N LEU A 20 11.14 -7.04 -11.03
CA LEU A 20 10.04 -6.86 -11.97
C LEU A 20 9.85 -8.13 -12.81
N SER A 21 8.59 -8.46 -13.13
CA SER A 21 8.29 -9.53 -14.09
C SER A 21 8.79 -9.16 -15.49
N LYS A 22 8.87 -10.15 -16.38
CA LYS A 22 9.27 -9.91 -17.77
C LYS A 22 8.37 -8.88 -18.46
N GLN A 23 7.06 -9.00 -18.24
CA GLN A 23 6.08 -8.07 -18.80
C GLN A 23 6.28 -6.65 -18.24
N GLN A 24 6.53 -6.51 -16.95
CA GLN A 24 6.81 -5.22 -16.34
C GLN A 24 8.08 -4.59 -16.93
N VAL A 25 9.13 -5.36 -17.12
CA VAL A 25 10.37 -4.87 -17.71
C VAL A 25 10.14 -4.36 -19.14
N VAL A 26 9.41 -5.10 -19.95
CA VAL A 26 9.10 -4.70 -21.34
C VAL A 26 8.32 -3.39 -21.38
N LEU A 27 7.27 -3.28 -20.57
CA LEU A 27 6.45 -2.06 -20.49
C LEU A 27 7.26 -0.87 -19.96
N TYR A 28 8.08 -1.09 -18.95
CA TYR A 28 8.92 -0.08 -18.33
C TYR A 28 9.91 0.50 -19.34
N ARG A 29 10.64 -0.35 -20.03
CA ARG A 29 11.61 0.07 -21.05
C ARG A 29 10.97 0.81 -22.22
N LYS A 30 9.82 0.34 -22.68
CA LYS A 30 9.08 1.00 -23.77
C LYS A 30 8.64 2.39 -23.36
N LEU A 31 8.13 2.54 -22.15
CA LEU A 31 7.67 3.83 -21.65
C LEU A 31 8.81 4.83 -21.50
N ILE A 32 9.98 4.38 -21.02
CA ILE A 32 11.19 5.21 -20.94
C ILE A 32 11.63 5.67 -22.34
N ALA A 33 11.66 4.77 -23.32
CA ALA A 33 12.03 5.09 -24.70
C ALA A 33 11.08 6.13 -25.32
N ASP A 34 9.77 5.95 -25.12
CA ASP A 34 8.75 6.90 -25.61
C ASP A 34 8.91 8.27 -24.95
N MET A 35 9.25 8.32 -23.67
CA MET A 35 9.51 9.56 -22.95
C MET A 35 10.74 10.28 -23.52
N GLU A 36 11.83 9.56 -23.76
CA GLU A 36 13.07 10.14 -24.32
C GLU A 36 12.82 10.78 -25.68
N GLU A 37 12.01 10.19 -26.53
CA GLU A 37 11.62 10.76 -27.82
C GLU A 37 10.81 12.04 -27.66
N LYS A 38 9.80 12.02 -26.79
CA LYS A 38 8.96 13.20 -26.54
C LYS A 38 9.72 14.36 -25.90
N ILE A 39 10.68 14.07 -25.02
CA ILE A 39 11.50 15.09 -24.35
C ILE A 39 12.36 15.87 -25.34
N LYS A 40 12.87 15.21 -26.40
CA LYS A 40 13.70 15.87 -27.42
C LYS A 40 12.98 17.02 -28.12
N GLU A 41 11.66 16.93 -28.26
CA GLU A 41 10.83 17.89 -28.98
C GLU A 41 10.10 18.88 -28.06
N SER A 42 10.33 18.82 -26.73
CA SER A 42 9.61 19.61 -25.74
C SER A 42 10.52 20.46 -24.87
N GLU A 43 9.98 21.56 -24.35
CA GLU A 43 10.68 22.49 -23.47
C GLU A 43 9.79 22.98 -22.32
N GLY A 44 10.42 23.45 -21.24
CA GLY A 44 9.74 24.10 -20.14
C GLY A 44 8.69 23.26 -19.44
N MET A 45 7.48 23.81 -19.31
CA MET A 45 6.39 23.16 -18.58
C MET A 45 5.87 21.90 -19.26
N GLU A 46 5.89 21.86 -20.59
CA GLU A 46 5.51 20.65 -21.36
C GLU A 46 6.45 19.50 -21.03
N ARG A 47 7.75 19.76 -20.99
CA ARG A 47 8.76 18.75 -20.61
C ARG A 47 8.54 18.24 -19.20
N ARG A 48 8.26 19.12 -18.24
CA ARG A 48 7.93 18.74 -16.87
C ARG A 48 6.69 17.86 -16.80
N GLY A 49 5.65 18.20 -17.55
CA GLY A 49 4.43 17.42 -17.61
C GLY A 49 4.67 15.99 -18.14
N ILE A 50 5.50 15.87 -19.17
CA ILE A 50 5.87 14.57 -19.74
C ILE A 50 6.61 13.71 -18.70
N VAL A 51 7.59 14.30 -17.99
CA VAL A 51 8.36 13.59 -16.96
C VAL A 51 7.46 13.13 -15.81
N LEU A 52 6.61 14.02 -15.29
CA LEU A 52 5.70 13.68 -14.18
C LEU A 52 4.68 12.62 -14.57
N SER A 53 4.10 12.74 -15.76
CA SER A 53 3.17 11.72 -16.29
C SER A 53 3.87 10.37 -16.45
N THR A 54 5.10 10.36 -16.93
CA THR A 54 5.90 9.14 -17.09
C THR A 54 6.20 8.49 -15.74
N ILE A 55 6.59 9.27 -14.74
CA ILE A 55 6.84 8.75 -13.39
C ILE A 55 5.60 8.06 -12.84
N THR A 56 4.43 8.68 -12.97
CA THR A 56 3.16 8.08 -12.53
C THR A 56 2.89 6.74 -13.22
N LYS A 57 3.05 6.71 -14.55
CA LYS A 57 2.87 5.47 -15.33
C LYS A 57 3.86 4.37 -14.96
N LEU A 58 5.14 4.74 -14.71
CA LEU A 58 6.15 3.79 -14.25
C LEU A 58 5.79 3.19 -12.89
N LYS A 59 5.29 4.01 -11.96
CA LYS A 59 4.81 3.52 -10.66
C LYS A 59 3.64 2.56 -10.80
N GLN A 60 2.72 2.82 -11.72
CA GLN A 60 1.61 1.93 -12.01
C GLN A 60 2.10 0.59 -12.58
N ILE A 61 3.03 0.61 -13.53
CA ILE A 61 3.66 -0.60 -14.08
C ILE A 61 4.34 -1.41 -12.97
N CYS A 62 5.05 -0.75 -12.07
CA CYS A 62 5.75 -1.39 -10.95
C CYS A 62 4.78 -2.03 -9.94
N ASN A 63 3.58 -1.50 -9.80
CA ASN A 63 2.53 -2.14 -9.01
C ASN A 63 2.01 -3.40 -9.71
N HIS A 64 1.58 -3.26 -10.95
CA HIS A 64 1.10 -4.35 -11.78
C HIS A 64 0.96 -3.88 -13.23
N PRO A 65 1.28 -4.72 -14.25
CA PRO A 65 1.05 -4.36 -15.65
C PRO A 65 -0.39 -3.94 -15.93
N ASP A 66 -1.37 -4.62 -15.33
CA ASP A 66 -2.79 -4.38 -15.56
C ASP A 66 -3.25 -3.01 -15.04
N GLN A 67 -2.60 -2.45 -14.03
CA GLN A 67 -2.91 -1.10 -13.57
C GLN A 67 -2.60 -0.06 -14.65
N TYR A 68 -1.50 -0.24 -15.36
CA TYR A 68 -1.11 0.64 -16.47
C TYR A 68 -1.92 0.35 -17.74
N LEU A 69 -2.13 -0.93 -18.07
CA LEU A 69 -2.86 -1.36 -19.27
C LEU A 69 -4.38 -1.26 -19.10
N ARG A 70 -4.86 -1.01 -17.90
CA ARG A 70 -6.29 -0.97 -17.53
C ARG A 70 -7.00 -2.30 -17.82
N GLU A 71 -6.31 -3.39 -17.52
CA GLU A 71 -6.86 -4.73 -17.54
C GLU A 71 -7.29 -5.14 -16.12
N GLU A 72 -8.01 -6.25 -15.99
CA GLU A 72 -8.68 -6.62 -14.74
C GLU A 72 -8.20 -7.94 -14.13
N SER A 73 -7.30 -8.62 -14.78
CA SER A 73 -6.83 -9.95 -14.36
C SER A 73 -6.00 -9.90 -13.06
N TYR A 74 -5.06 -8.98 -12.97
CA TYR A 74 -4.18 -8.77 -11.79
C TYR A 74 -3.59 -10.06 -11.23
N ARG A 75 -3.06 -10.92 -12.11
CA ARG A 75 -2.43 -12.17 -11.68
C ARG A 75 -1.19 -11.88 -10.85
N ILE A 76 -1.04 -12.57 -9.73
CA ILE A 76 0.08 -12.39 -8.79
C ILE A 76 1.43 -12.59 -9.49
N LYS A 77 1.55 -13.61 -10.33
CA LYS A 77 2.80 -13.93 -11.04
C LYS A 77 3.30 -12.85 -12.00
N ASP A 78 2.43 -11.93 -12.40
CA ASP A 78 2.78 -10.86 -13.33
C ASP A 78 3.33 -9.61 -12.61
N SER A 79 3.40 -9.61 -11.28
CA SER A 79 3.90 -8.49 -10.48
C SER A 79 4.83 -8.96 -9.38
N GLY A 80 6.06 -8.46 -9.39
CA GLY A 80 7.01 -8.71 -8.31
C GLY A 80 6.49 -8.24 -6.95
N LYS A 81 5.79 -7.10 -6.89
CA LYS A 81 5.19 -6.60 -5.65
C LYS A 81 4.09 -7.52 -5.12
N LEU A 82 3.22 -8.03 -5.99
CA LEU A 82 2.17 -8.95 -5.54
C LEU A 82 2.75 -10.28 -5.05
N GLU A 83 3.80 -10.78 -5.67
CA GLU A 83 4.49 -11.98 -5.17
C GLU A 83 5.10 -11.75 -3.79
N MET A 84 5.75 -10.61 -3.58
CA MET A 84 6.30 -10.23 -2.27
C MET A 84 5.19 -10.03 -1.24
N LEU A 85 4.11 -9.35 -1.61
CA LEU A 85 2.94 -9.17 -0.75
C LEU A 85 2.39 -10.51 -0.28
N LYS A 86 2.29 -11.47 -1.19
CA LYS A 86 1.83 -12.82 -0.87
C LYS A 86 2.72 -13.49 0.16
N GLU A 87 4.04 -13.48 -0.04
CA GLU A 87 5.00 -14.07 0.90
C GLU A 87 4.90 -13.45 2.29
N ILE A 88 4.89 -12.13 2.37
CA ILE A 88 4.80 -11.39 3.64
C ILE A 88 3.48 -11.70 4.34
N CYS A 89 2.37 -11.66 3.61
CA CYS A 89 1.04 -11.86 4.18
C CYS A 89 0.77 -13.32 4.58
N GLU A 90 1.35 -14.29 3.88
CA GLU A 90 1.28 -15.69 4.31
C GLU A 90 1.93 -15.89 5.69
N THR A 91 3.06 -15.24 5.94
CA THR A 91 3.72 -15.26 7.25
C THR A 91 2.87 -14.57 8.33
N ILE A 92 2.27 -13.43 8.00
CA ILE A 92 1.37 -12.70 8.90
C ILE A 92 0.15 -13.58 9.26
N TYR A 93 -0.40 -14.27 8.27
CA TYR A 93 -1.52 -15.19 8.46
C TYR A 93 -1.17 -16.35 9.40
N GLU A 94 -0.01 -16.97 9.20
CA GLU A 94 0.47 -18.06 10.07
C GLU A 94 0.56 -17.64 11.53
N LYS A 95 0.95 -16.39 11.78
CA LYS A 95 1.06 -15.82 13.12
C LYS A 95 -0.27 -15.28 13.66
N ARG A 96 -1.33 -15.30 12.87
CA ARG A 96 -2.63 -14.70 13.22
C ARG A 96 -2.50 -13.23 13.60
N GLU A 97 -1.58 -12.52 12.95
CA GLU A 97 -1.40 -11.09 13.11
C GLU A 97 -2.18 -10.33 12.06
N ARG A 98 -2.26 -8.99 12.21
CA ARG A 98 -3.09 -8.14 11.35
C ARG A 98 -2.22 -7.11 10.65
N VAL A 99 -2.62 -6.75 9.41
CA VAL A 99 -1.86 -5.86 8.56
C VAL A 99 -2.72 -4.73 7.99
N LEU A 100 -2.10 -3.55 7.90
CA LEU A 100 -2.62 -2.42 7.13
C LEU A 100 -1.83 -2.34 5.83
N VAL A 101 -2.52 -2.32 4.70
CA VAL A 101 -1.90 -2.18 3.38
C VAL A 101 -2.31 -0.84 2.78
N PHE A 102 -1.35 0.05 2.61
CA PHE A 102 -1.57 1.39 2.05
C PHE A 102 -1.17 1.46 0.59
N THR A 103 -1.97 2.16 -0.19
CA THR A 103 -1.65 2.53 -1.57
C THR A 103 -2.10 3.96 -1.86
N GLN A 104 -1.38 4.65 -2.75
CA GLN A 104 -1.78 5.97 -3.24
C GLN A 104 -2.79 5.86 -4.40
N TYR A 105 -2.95 4.68 -5.00
CA TYR A 105 -3.77 4.49 -6.20
C TYR A 105 -5.10 3.81 -5.87
N LYS A 106 -6.18 4.57 -6.00
CA LYS A 106 -7.53 4.07 -5.75
C LYS A 106 -7.90 2.89 -6.65
N GLU A 107 -7.45 2.91 -7.90
CA GLU A 107 -7.79 1.90 -8.91
C GLU A 107 -7.29 0.50 -8.59
N ILE A 108 -6.21 0.35 -7.81
CA ILE A 108 -5.69 -0.98 -7.45
C ILE A 108 -6.37 -1.55 -6.19
N ILE A 109 -7.06 -0.73 -5.40
CA ILE A 109 -7.65 -1.17 -4.12
C ILE A 109 -8.54 -2.41 -4.26
N PRO A 110 -9.48 -2.49 -5.20
CA PRO A 110 -10.33 -3.68 -5.33
C PRO A 110 -9.52 -4.97 -5.60
N TYR A 111 -8.46 -4.85 -6.35
CA TYR A 111 -7.60 -5.99 -6.71
C TYR A 111 -6.69 -6.41 -5.57
N LEU A 112 -6.17 -5.47 -4.80
CA LEU A 112 -5.46 -5.75 -3.55
C LEU A 112 -6.38 -6.44 -2.55
N HIS A 113 -7.59 -5.95 -2.40
CA HIS A 113 -8.59 -6.55 -1.52
C HIS A 113 -8.89 -8.00 -1.92
N ALA A 114 -9.15 -8.25 -3.19
CA ALA A 114 -9.41 -9.60 -3.69
C ALA A 114 -8.21 -10.54 -3.49
N THR A 115 -7.00 -10.06 -3.74
CA THR A 115 -5.77 -10.82 -3.55
C THR A 115 -5.55 -11.17 -2.07
N LEU A 116 -5.70 -10.21 -1.19
CA LEU A 116 -5.56 -10.42 0.26
C LEU A 116 -6.63 -11.35 0.83
N ALA A 117 -7.86 -11.26 0.33
CA ALA A 117 -8.93 -12.18 0.73
C ALA A 117 -8.58 -13.63 0.43
N LYS A 118 -7.93 -13.90 -0.70
CA LYS A 118 -7.45 -15.24 -1.05
C LYS A 118 -6.31 -15.70 -0.15
N ILE A 119 -5.35 -14.82 0.13
CA ILE A 119 -4.18 -15.13 0.96
C ILE A 119 -4.61 -15.44 2.40
N PHE A 120 -5.49 -14.62 2.96
CA PHE A 120 -5.94 -14.76 4.35
C PHE A 120 -7.15 -15.68 4.53
N HIS A 121 -7.72 -16.21 3.44
CA HIS A 121 -8.93 -17.04 3.47
C HIS A 121 -10.10 -16.35 4.18
N GLN A 122 -10.16 -15.03 4.12
CA GLN A 122 -11.13 -14.20 4.82
C GLN A 122 -11.18 -12.83 4.14
N GLU A 123 -12.37 -12.26 3.99
CA GLU A 123 -12.50 -10.87 3.59
C GLU A 123 -12.17 -9.93 4.76
N GLY A 124 -11.24 -9.02 4.54
CA GLY A 124 -11.00 -7.89 5.42
C GLY A 124 -11.79 -6.67 4.98
N TYR A 125 -11.27 -5.50 5.30
CA TYR A 125 -11.96 -4.24 5.03
C TYR A 125 -11.17 -3.35 4.07
N VAL A 126 -11.88 -2.38 3.51
CA VAL A 126 -11.33 -1.33 2.64
C VAL A 126 -11.73 0.03 3.20
N LEU A 127 -10.78 0.94 3.32
CA LEU A 127 -11.00 2.34 3.69
C LEU A 127 -10.36 3.26 2.66
N HIS A 128 -11.15 4.17 2.09
CA HIS A 128 -10.68 5.19 1.15
C HIS A 128 -11.34 6.53 1.42
N GLY A 129 -10.92 7.57 0.70
CA GLY A 129 -11.45 8.93 0.91
C GLY A 129 -12.96 9.07 0.72
N GLY A 130 -13.56 8.21 -0.11
CA GLY A 130 -15.01 8.19 -0.35
C GLY A 130 -15.82 7.37 0.64
N THR A 131 -15.18 6.66 1.59
CA THR A 131 -15.91 5.88 2.60
C THR A 131 -16.64 6.83 3.56
N PRO A 132 -17.98 6.68 3.74
CA PRO A 132 -18.73 7.53 4.68
C PRO A 132 -18.20 7.43 6.12
N VAL A 133 -18.28 8.52 6.87
CA VAL A 133 -17.76 8.60 8.26
C VAL A 133 -18.35 7.51 9.14
N LYS A 134 -19.65 7.28 9.07
CA LYS A 134 -20.31 6.20 9.83
C LYS A 134 -19.72 4.83 9.50
N LYS A 135 -19.51 4.56 8.23
CA LYS A 135 -18.93 3.29 7.76
C LYS A 135 -17.48 3.13 8.24
N ARG A 136 -16.70 4.20 8.24
CA ARG A 136 -15.33 4.19 8.79
C ARG A 136 -15.31 3.79 10.25
N SER A 137 -16.20 4.38 11.06
CA SER A 137 -16.31 4.06 12.49
C SER A 137 -16.67 2.59 12.72
N GLU A 138 -17.58 2.06 11.93
CA GLU A 138 -17.98 0.65 11.98
C GLU A 138 -16.81 -0.29 11.64
N ILE A 139 -16.05 0.05 10.59
CA ILE A 139 -14.89 -0.74 10.15
C ILE A 139 -13.79 -0.71 11.23
N VAL A 140 -13.48 0.46 11.79
CA VAL A 140 -12.49 0.59 12.85
C VAL A 140 -12.90 -0.24 14.07
N ALA A 141 -14.14 -0.14 14.50
CA ALA A 141 -14.66 -0.92 15.62
C ALA A 141 -14.57 -2.43 15.38
N ALA A 142 -14.96 -2.89 14.19
CA ALA A 142 -14.88 -4.30 13.80
C ALA A 142 -13.44 -4.81 13.75
N PHE A 143 -12.51 -3.99 13.24
CA PHE A 143 -11.10 -4.36 13.15
C PHE A 143 -10.40 -4.45 14.49
N GLN A 144 -10.81 -3.62 15.46
CA GLN A 144 -10.21 -3.55 16.78
C GLN A 144 -10.76 -4.59 17.78
N GLN A 145 -11.75 -5.39 17.38
CA GLN A 145 -12.31 -6.45 18.20
C GLN A 145 -11.37 -7.65 18.35
N GLU A 146 -11.65 -8.51 19.33
CA GLU A 146 -10.90 -9.76 19.54
C GLU A 146 -11.06 -10.75 18.38
N ALA A 147 -12.24 -10.76 17.75
CA ALA A 147 -12.47 -11.58 16.55
C ALA A 147 -11.46 -11.21 15.46
N TYR A 148 -10.77 -12.21 14.93
CA TYR A 148 -9.68 -12.00 13.98
C TYR A 148 -10.19 -11.41 12.67
N VAL A 149 -9.68 -10.23 12.32
CA VAL A 149 -9.84 -9.61 11.01
C VAL A 149 -8.43 -9.35 10.48
N SER A 150 -8.08 -9.99 9.36
CA SER A 150 -6.71 -10.09 8.89
C SER A 150 -6.09 -8.78 8.43
N TYR A 151 -6.86 -7.96 7.70
CA TYR A 151 -6.31 -6.80 7.02
C TYR A 151 -7.33 -5.69 6.79
N ILE A 152 -6.79 -4.50 6.60
CA ILE A 152 -7.50 -3.39 5.94
C ILE A 152 -6.62 -2.89 4.80
N VAL A 153 -7.21 -2.70 3.62
CA VAL A 153 -6.59 -1.95 2.52
C VAL A 153 -7.04 -0.49 2.64
N LEU A 154 -6.08 0.42 2.67
CA LEU A 154 -6.37 1.85 2.84
C LEU A 154 -5.75 2.66 1.71
N SER A 155 -6.50 3.66 1.25
CA SER A 155 -5.86 4.73 0.49
C SER A 155 -5.00 5.57 1.43
N LEU A 156 -3.89 6.08 0.93
CA LEU A 156 -3.00 6.94 1.72
C LEU A 156 -3.76 8.18 2.25
N LYS A 157 -4.72 8.67 1.49
CA LYS A 157 -5.60 9.78 1.86
C LYS A 157 -6.47 9.48 3.09
N ALA A 158 -6.93 8.24 3.24
CA ALA A 158 -7.75 7.84 4.38
C ALA A 158 -6.96 7.90 5.70
N ALA A 159 -5.64 7.68 5.66
CA ALA A 159 -4.78 7.73 6.83
C ALA A 159 -4.72 9.12 7.50
N GLY A 160 -5.01 10.19 6.75
CA GLY A 160 -5.05 11.56 7.29
C GLY A 160 -6.21 11.86 8.22
N THR A 161 -7.17 10.94 8.38
CA THR A 161 -8.39 11.14 9.18
C THR A 161 -8.26 10.72 10.66
N GLY A 162 -7.06 10.42 11.13
CA GLY A 162 -6.81 10.14 12.56
C GLY A 162 -7.30 8.80 13.07
N LEU A 163 -7.40 7.80 12.20
CA LEU A 163 -7.88 6.45 12.56
C LEU A 163 -6.99 5.78 13.61
N ASN A 164 -7.62 5.06 14.54
CA ASN A 164 -6.93 4.23 15.52
C ASN A 164 -7.04 2.75 15.12
N LEU A 165 -5.93 2.16 14.64
CA LEU A 165 -5.88 0.80 14.10
C LEU A 165 -4.78 -0.02 14.77
N THR A 166 -4.65 0.11 16.10
CA THR A 166 -3.61 -0.55 16.90
C THR A 166 -3.77 -2.07 17.02
N ALA A 167 -4.87 -2.64 16.54
CA ALA A 167 -4.99 -4.09 16.41
C ALA A 167 -4.04 -4.66 15.36
N ALA A 168 -3.59 -3.84 14.40
CA ALA A 168 -2.56 -4.23 13.44
C ALA A 168 -1.17 -3.96 14.02
N ASN A 169 -0.26 -4.89 13.80
CA ASN A 169 1.16 -4.73 14.11
C ASN A 169 2.05 -4.85 12.85
N HIS A 170 1.44 -4.92 11.68
CA HIS A 170 2.14 -4.86 10.39
C HIS A 170 1.56 -3.73 9.55
N VAL A 171 2.45 -2.99 8.89
CA VAL A 171 2.09 -1.93 7.95
C VAL A 171 2.89 -2.15 6.67
N ILE A 172 2.19 -2.22 5.55
CA ILE A 172 2.81 -2.35 4.23
C ILE A 172 2.46 -1.12 3.41
N HIS A 173 3.47 -0.40 2.96
CA HIS A 173 3.32 0.63 1.92
C HIS A 173 3.56 -0.06 0.58
N PHE A 174 2.48 -0.38 -0.11
CA PHE A 174 2.53 -1.12 -1.38
C PHE A 174 3.20 -0.30 -2.49
N ASP A 175 2.96 0.99 -2.50
CA ASP A 175 3.67 1.96 -3.33
C ASP A 175 4.15 3.13 -2.46
N ARG A 176 5.21 3.79 -2.89
CA ARG A 176 5.87 4.83 -2.10
C ARG A 176 5.34 6.22 -2.47
N TRP A 177 5.13 7.04 -1.45
CA TRP A 177 4.84 8.46 -1.62
C TRP A 177 6.14 9.28 -1.55
N TRP A 178 6.20 10.37 -2.27
CA TRP A 178 7.41 11.21 -2.32
C TRP A 178 7.73 11.88 -0.98
N ASN A 179 6.73 12.12 -0.13
CA ASN A 179 6.90 12.77 1.16
C ASN A 179 6.88 11.73 2.30
N PRO A 180 8.02 11.45 2.94
CA PRO A 180 8.09 10.48 4.04
C PRO A 180 7.18 10.82 5.23
N ALA A 181 6.88 12.10 5.45
CA ALA A 181 6.00 12.51 6.55
C ALA A 181 4.58 11.95 6.38
N VAL A 182 4.09 11.86 5.14
CA VAL A 182 2.78 11.30 4.83
C VAL A 182 2.77 9.79 5.07
N GLU A 183 3.83 9.08 4.68
CA GLU A 183 3.97 7.65 4.96
C GLU A 183 4.05 7.38 6.47
N ASN A 184 4.81 8.19 7.20
CA ASN A 184 4.92 8.08 8.65
C ASN A 184 3.58 8.33 9.35
N GLN A 185 2.80 9.30 8.89
CA GLN A 185 1.46 9.55 9.40
C GLN A 185 0.55 8.33 9.20
N ALA A 186 0.65 7.68 8.05
CA ALA A 186 -0.09 6.45 7.78
C ALA A 186 0.35 5.31 8.73
N THR A 187 1.64 5.12 8.92
CA THR A 187 2.19 4.13 9.85
C THR A 187 1.72 4.39 11.28
N ASP A 188 1.57 5.64 11.68
CA ASP A 188 1.12 6.03 13.03
C ASP A 188 -0.34 5.65 13.32
N ARG A 189 -1.09 5.16 12.36
CA ARG A 189 -2.43 4.56 12.62
C ARG A 189 -2.29 3.26 13.41
N ALA A 190 -1.21 2.52 13.23
CA ALA A 190 -0.88 1.30 13.98
C ALA A 190 0.13 1.56 15.10
N PHE A 191 1.15 2.38 14.85
CA PHE A 191 2.20 2.69 15.82
C PHE A 191 1.84 3.95 16.61
N ARG A 192 1.08 3.74 17.69
CA ARG A 192 0.61 4.83 18.55
C ARG A 192 0.27 4.31 19.94
N ILE A 193 -0.08 5.21 20.85
CA ILE A 193 -0.49 4.87 22.22
C ILE A 193 -1.62 3.84 22.18
N GLY A 194 -1.47 2.76 22.95
CA GLY A 194 -2.39 1.61 22.94
C GLY A 194 -1.89 0.41 22.14
N GLN A 195 -0.82 0.56 21.36
CA GLN A 195 -0.17 -0.55 20.69
C GLN A 195 0.57 -1.42 21.69
N LYS A 196 0.33 -2.72 21.65
CA LYS A 196 0.93 -3.70 22.57
C LYS A 196 2.03 -4.54 21.96
N LYS A 197 2.19 -4.48 20.64
CA LYS A 197 3.16 -5.28 19.89
C LYS A 197 4.15 -4.37 19.15
N ASN A 198 5.33 -4.90 18.84
CA ASN A 198 6.24 -4.23 17.91
C ASN A 198 5.55 -4.09 16.56
N VAL A 199 5.68 -2.94 15.94
CA VAL A 199 5.09 -2.67 14.61
C VAL A 199 6.17 -2.87 13.56
N ILE A 200 5.89 -3.74 12.60
CA ILE A 200 6.76 -4.07 11.48
C ILE A 200 6.25 -3.35 10.23
N VAL A 201 7.09 -2.48 9.67
CA VAL A 201 6.74 -1.63 8.53
C VAL A 201 7.58 -2.02 7.33
#